data_835004ebe5f2df66195fe8a76bb9f7c1
#
_entry.id   835004ebe5f2df66195fe8a76bb9f7c1
#
_cell.length_a   1.000
_cell.length_b   1.000
_cell.length_c   1.000
_cell.angle_alpha   90.00
_cell.angle_beta   90.00
_cell.angle_gamma   90.00
#
_symmetry.space_group_name_H-M   'P 1'
#
loop_
_entity.id
_entity.type
_entity.pdbx_description
1 polymer ?
#
loop_
_entity_poly.entity_id
_entity_poly.type
_entity_poly.pdbx_seq_one_letter_code
_entity_poly.pdbx_strand_id
1 'polypeptide(L)'
;MFVCVSTECFPEMPLAEAMERLSELEFTAVEIDVHEGGPHLQPGGVAANPDAAIAACSDLQRLRPVALSFASPETPELYDRFEAACRLAKALAVVTMVVDSSEIGTPFNGEIERLRRLVAIGTGLGVVVAVKTAAGRMTQDAETTASLCRNVPGLGVTLDPSHFLHGHKKPASWESILKYVCHVHLRDTKPDVFQVRIGQGNVEYGRLVAQLGRVGYKRALCAHMPPLPDVDQIAELRKMRLLLESVL
;
A
#
# COMPACT_ATOMS: atom_id res chain seq x y z
N MET A 1 13.67 6.49 7.28
CA MET A 1 12.82 5.81 6.27
C MET A 1 13.64 4.68 5.64
N PHE A 2 13.05 3.76 4.93
CA PHE A 2 13.72 2.68 4.21
C PHE A 2 12.89 2.27 2.99
N VAL A 3 13.52 1.65 2.00
CA VAL A 3 12.84 1.24 0.75
C VAL A 3 12.23 -0.14 0.93
N CYS A 4 11.01 -0.34 0.43
CA CYS A 4 10.41 -1.65 0.23
C CYS A 4 9.76 -1.73 -1.17
N VAL A 5 9.22 -2.88 -1.51
CA VAL A 5 8.58 -3.14 -2.79
C VAL A 5 7.30 -3.94 -2.57
N SER A 6 6.27 -3.68 -3.38
CA SER A 6 5.03 -4.47 -3.36
C SER A 6 5.15 -5.70 -4.26
N THR A 7 4.59 -6.83 -3.83
CA THR A 7 4.46 -8.02 -4.68
C THR A 7 3.56 -7.76 -5.89
N GLU A 8 2.69 -6.73 -5.85
CA GLU A 8 1.87 -6.28 -6.99
C GLU A 8 2.72 -5.81 -8.19
N CYS A 9 4.02 -5.58 -8.00
CA CYS A 9 4.95 -5.36 -9.10
C CYS A 9 5.12 -6.58 -10.03
N PHE A 10 4.67 -7.77 -9.60
CA PHE A 10 4.64 -9.01 -10.37
C PHE A 10 3.26 -9.70 -10.26
N PRO A 11 2.19 -9.07 -10.78
CA PRO A 11 0.81 -9.50 -10.56
C PRO A 11 0.44 -10.81 -11.28
N GLU A 12 1.30 -11.33 -12.15
CA GLU A 12 1.09 -12.58 -12.88
C GLU A 12 1.87 -13.76 -12.28
N MET A 13 2.76 -13.51 -11.30
CA MET A 13 3.63 -14.52 -10.73
C MET A 13 3.05 -15.09 -9.43
N PRO A 14 3.22 -16.39 -9.14
CA PRO A 14 2.99 -16.93 -7.80
C PRO A 14 3.85 -16.20 -6.75
N LEU A 15 3.37 -16.12 -5.50
CA LEU A 15 4.03 -15.37 -4.43
C LEU A 15 5.53 -15.76 -4.27
N ALA A 16 5.84 -17.04 -4.23
CA ALA A 16 7.22 -17.51 -4.04
C ALA A 16 8.17 -17.03 -5.15
N GLU A 17 7.71 -17.08 -6.42
CA GLU A 17 8.50 -16.60 -7.56
C GLU A 17 8.65 -15.08 -7.54
N ALA A 18 7.58 -14.33 -7.23
CA ALA A 18 7.65 -12.89 -7.07
C ALA A 18 8.64 -12.48 -5.98
N MET A 19 8.63 -13.17 -4.84
CA MET A 19 9.56 -12.92 -3.74
C MET A 19 11.02 -13.20 -4.11
N GLU A 20 11.28 -14.29 -4.85
CA GLU A 20 12.62 -14.60 -5.35
C GLU A 20 13.13 -13.48 -6.26
N ARG A 21 12.32 -13.03 -7.24
CA ARG A 21 12.66 -11.92 -8.14
C ARG A 21 12.93 -10.61 -7.38
N LEU A 22 12.12 -10.29 -6.38
CA LEU A 22 12.31 -9.09 -5.58
C LEU A 22 13.60 -9.17 -4.73
N SER A 23 13.95 -10.35 -4.23
CA SER A 23 15.20 -10.58 -3.52
C SER A 23 16.43 -10.46 -4.44
N GLU A 24 16.36 -10.97 -5.67
CA GLU A 24 17.41 -10.81 -6.70
C GLU A 24 17.64 -9.33 -7.07
N LEU A 25 16.60 -8.50 -6.94
CA LEU A 25 16.69 -7.05 -7.12
C LEU A 25 17.25 -6.32 -5.90
N GLU A 26 17.72 -7.06 -4.90
CA GLU A 26 18.35 -6.54 -3.67
C GLU A 26 17.40 -5.70 -2.80
N PHE A 27 16.08 -5.89 -2.92
CA PHE A 27 15.17 -5.38 -1.90
C PHE A 27 15.32 -6.20 -0.61
N THR A 28 15.14 -5.55 0.54
CA THR A 28 15.24 -6.19 1.87
C THR A 28 13.92 -6.16 2.64
N ALA A 29 12.95 -5.44 2.11
CA ALA A 29 11.63 -5.29 2.71
C ALA A 29 10.54 -5.38 1.62
N VAL A 30 9.38 -5.96 1.99
CA VAL A 30 8.29 -6.20 1.04
C VAL A 30 6.93 -5.88 1.65
N GLU A 31 6.03 -5.37 0.81
CA GLU A 31 4.59 -5.39 1.03
C GLU A 31 4.03 -6.58 0.29
N ILE A 32 3.20 -7.39 0.95
CA ILE A 32 2.57 -8.58 0.36
C ILE A 32 1.10 -8.31 0.09
N ASP A 33 0.65 -8.64 -1.12
CA ASP A 33 -0.75 -8.53 -1.51
C ASP A 33 -1.57 -9.70 -0.99
N VAL A 34 -2.71 -9.36 -0.40
CA VAL A 34 -3.75 -10.26 0.08
C VAL A 34 -5.04 -9.86 -0.63
N HIS A 35 -5.12 -10.19 -1.92
CA HIS A 35 -6.20 -9.76 -2.80
C HIS A 35 -7.01 -10.96 -3.32
N GLU A 36 -8.34 -10.83 -3.30
CA GLU A 36 -9.21 -11.87 -3.85
C GLU A 36 -8.99 -12.00 -5.36
N GLY A 37 -8.82 -13.25 -5.83
CA GLY A 37 -8.54 -13.55 -7.24
C GLY A 37 -7.13 -13.25 -7.72
N GLY A 38 -6.25 -12.72 -6.86
CA GLY A 38 -4.84 -12.49 -7.17
C GLY A 38 -3.98 -13.78 -7.13
N PRO A 39 -2.78 -13.76 -7.70
CA PRO A 39 -1.87 -14.93 -7.71
C PRO A 39 -1.09 -15.09 -6.39
N HIS A 40 -1.11 -14.08 -5.53
CA HIS A 40 -0.40 -14.08 -4.25
C HIS A 40 -1.28 -14.70 -3.15
N LEU A 41 -1.46 -14.02 -2.02
CA LEU A 41 -2.38 -14.49 -0.99
C LEU A 41 -3.80 -14.04 -1.28
N GLN A 42 -4.77 -14.93 -1.04
CA GLN A 42 -6.18 -14.59 -1.16
C GLN A 42 -6.83 -14.54 0.23
N PRO A 43 -7.66 -13.51 0.52
CA PRO A 43 -8.34 -13.36 1.82
C PRO A 43 -9.09 -14.61 2.27
N GLY A 44 -9.82 -15.26 1.37
CA GLY A 44 -10.53 -16.52 1.64
C GLY A 44 -9.58 -17.67 1.99
N GLY A 45 -8.45 -17.77 1.28
CA GLY A 45 -7.41 -18.77 1.55
C GLY A 45 -6.72 -18.56 2.90
N VAL A 46 -6.39 -17.32 3.24
CA VAL A 46 -5.80 -16.95 4.54
C VAL A 46 -6.76 -17.30 5.70
N ALA A 47 -8.06 -17.04 5.52
CA ALA A 47 -9.07 -17.38 6.52
C ALA A 47 -9.27 -18.89 6.66
N ALA A 48 -9.23 -19.65 5.55
CA ALA A 48 -9.44 -21.09 5.55
C ALA A 48 -8.23 -21.87 6.11
N ASN A 49 -7.00 -21.42 5.85
CA ASN A 49 -5.77 -22.08 6.28
C ASN A 49 -4.68 -21.07 6.67
N PRO A 50 -4.76 -20.47 7.88
CA PRO A 50 -3.80 -19.49 8.36
C PRO A 50 -2.36 -20.02 8.42
N ASP A 51 -2.17 -21.29 8.79
CA ASP A 51 -0.83 -21.88 8.92
C ASP A 51 -0.13 -22.00 7.56
N ALA A 52 -0.87 -22.37 6.50
CA ALA A 52 -0.34 -22.38 5.15
C ALA A 52 0.03 -20.97 4.67
N ALA A 53 -0.77 -19.96 5.00
CA ALA A 53 -0.47 -18.57 4.67
C ALA A 53 0.79 -18.07 5.40
N ILE A 54 0.96 -18.40 6.69
CA ILE A 54 2.16 -18.09 7.46
C ILE A 54 3.37 -18.80 6.85
N ALA A 55 3.26 -20.09 6.53
CA ALA A 55 4.35 -20.86 5.91
C ALA A 55 4.78 -20.26 4.57
N ALA A 56 3.81 -19.89 3.70
CA ALA A 56 4.10 -19.24 2.43
C ALA A 56 4.84 -17.90 2.57
N CYS A 57 4.65 -17.21 3.71
CA CYS A 57 5.33 -15.96 4.02
C CYS A 57 6.60 -16.14 4.87
N SER A 58 6.93 -17.33 5.34
CA SER A 58 8.07 -17.57 6.23
C SER A 58 9.35 -17.92 5.47
N ASP A 59 9.22 -18.51 4.28
CA ASP A 59 10.35 -18.85 3.40
C ASP A 59 10.68 -17.71 2.43
N LEU A 60 10.80 -16.50 2.97
CA LEU A 60 10.95 -15.28 2.19
C LEU A 60 12.42 -14.92 1.92
N GLN A 61 13.31 -15.87 1.98
CA GLN A 61 14.74 -15.70 1.75
C GLN A 61 15.33 -14.54 2.59
N ARG A 62 15.50 -13.36 2.01
CA ARG A 62 16.07 -12.18 2.69
C ARG A 62 15.08 -11.03 2.83
N LEU A 63 13.84 -11.20 2.38
CA LEU A 63 12.82 -10.16 2.39
C LEU A 63 12.05 -10.16 3.72
N ARG A 64 11.95 -9.00 4.35
CA ARG A 64 11.17 -8.81 5.57
C ARG A 64 9.80 -8.20 5.20
N PRO A 65 8.68 -8.87 5.48
CA PRO A 65 7.37 -8.25 5.34
C PRO A 65 7.23 -7.01 6.24
N VAL A 66 6.74 -5.91 5.70
CA VAL A 66 6.57 -4.62 6.42
C VAL A 66 5.17 -4.05 6.33
N ALA A 67 4.41 -4.49 5.33
CA ALA A 67 3.00 -4.17 5.16
C ALA A 67 2.28 -5.34 4.48
N LEU A 68 0.97 -5.46 4.70
CA LEU A 68 0.08 -6.26 3.88
C LEU A 68 -0.91 -5.31 3.19
N SER A 69 -1.18 -5.53 1.89
CA SER A 69 -2.21 -4.83 1.13
C SER A 69 -3.43 -5.75 1.01
N PHE A 70 -4.55 -5.34 1.59
CA PHE A 70 -5.76 -6.17 1.67
C PHE A 70 -6.85 -5.61 0.77
N ALA A 71 -7.36 -6.46 -0.13
CA ALA A 71 -8.56 -6.18 -0.92
C ALA A 71 -9.46 -7.42 -0.97
N SER A 72 -10.73 -7.25 -0.61
CA SER A 72 -11.77 -8.27 -0.66
C SER A 72 -13.10 -7.63 -1.01
N PRO A 73 -14.00 -8.32 -1.75
CA PRO A 73 -15.33 -7.83 -2.00
C PRO A 73 -16.09 -7.51 -0.70
N GLU A 74 -17.00 -6.56 -0.78
CA GLU A 74 -17.91 -6.21 0.33
C GLU A 74 -19.01 -7.26 0.48
N THR A 75 -18.62 -8.42 1.01
CA THR A 75 -19.52 -9.55 1.35
C THR A 75 -19.66 -9.66 2.87
N PRO A 76 -20.63 -10.44 3.39
CA PRO A 76 -20.75 -10.68 4.83
C PRO A 76 -19.46 -11.15 5.50
N GLU A 77 -18.63 -11.88 4.76
CA GLU A 77 -17.34 -12.45 5.25
C GLU A 77 -16.18 -11.45 5.25
N LEU A 78 -16.36 -10.23 4.74
CA LEU A 78 -15.29 -9.23 4.64
C LEU A 78 -14.51 -9.06 5.95
N TYR A 79 -15.22 -8.92 7.06
CA TYR A 79 -14.57 -8.63 8.35
C TYR A 79 -13.88 -9.86 8.93
N ASP A 80 -14.41 -11.06 8.71
CA ASP A 80 -13.77 -12.31 9.15
C ASP A 80 -12.49 -12.56 8.33
N ARG A 81 -12.52 -12.31 7.02
CA ARG A 81 -11.35 -12.36 6.14
C ARG A 81 -10.31 -11.30 6.52
N PHE A 82 -10.77 -10.09 6.84
CA PHE A 82 -9.89 -9.02 7.30
C PHE A 82 -9.23 -9.34 8.65
N GLU A 83 -9.99 -9.91 9.59
CA GLU A 83 -9.44 -10.37 10.87
C GLU A 83 -8.39 -11.47 10.68
N ALA A 84 -8.65 -12.43 9.79
CA ALA A 84 -7.67 -13.46 9.45
C ALA A 84 -6.38 -12.86 8.85
N ALA A 85 -6.50 -11.87 7.94
CA ALA A 85 -5.35 -11.14 7.41
C ALA A 85 -4.60 -10.35 8.50
N CYS A 86 -5.29 -9.75 9.47
CA CYS A 86 -4.65 -9.10 10.62
C CYS A 86 -3.93 -10.09 11.54
N ARG A 87 -4.47 -11.31 11.72
CA ARG A 87 -3.78 -12.40 12.45
C ARG A 87 -2.50 -12.84 11.72
N LEU A 88 -2.55 -12.95 10.39
CA LEU A 88 -1.37 -13.19 9.56
C LEU A 88 -0.34 -12.06 9.74
N ALA A 89 -0.76 -10.78 9.64
CA ALA A 89 0.12 -9.64 9.86
C ALA A 89 0.82 -9.72 11.24
N LYS A 90 0.07 -10.04 12.30
CA LYS A 90 0.61 -10.23 13.64
C LYS A 90 1.63 -11.37 13.71
N ALA A 91 1.36 -12.52 13.07
CA ALA A 91 2.28 -13.66 13.03
C ALA A 91 3.59 -13.32 12.32
N LEU A 92 3.53 -12.46 11.28
CA LEU A 92 4.68 -11.98 10.52
C LEU A 92 5.36 -10.75 11.14
N ALA A 93 4.93 -10.28 12.31
CA ALA A 93 5.36 -9.02 12.94
C ALA A 93 5.16 -7.78 12.04
N VAL A 94 4.18 -7.80 11.16
CA VAL A 94 3.76 -6.68 10.30
C VAL A 94 2.77 -5.81 11.06
N VAL A 95 3.00 -4.49 11.05
CA VAL A 95 2.17 -3.53 11.79
C VAL A 95 1.28 -2.66 10.90
N THR A 96 1.35 -2.80 9.59
CA THR A 96 0.60 -1.95 8.64
C THR A 96 -0.25 -2.82 7.71
N MET A 97 -1.56 -2.55 7.69
CA MET A 97 -2.52 -3.13 6.76
C MET A 97 -3.08 -2.04 5.86
N VAL A 98 -2.75 -2.09 4.59
CA VAL A 98 -3.28 -1.17 3.57
C VAL A 98 -4.66 -1.65 3.14
N VAL A 99 -5.61 -0.73 3.04
CA VAL A 99 -6.97 -1.00 2.56
C VAL A 99 -7.44 0.11 1.62
N ASP A 100 -8.34 -0.22 0.70
CA ASP A 100 -9.01 0.80 -0.10
C ASP A 100 -10.13 1.49 0.69
N SER A 101 -10.39 2.77 0.37
CA SER A 101 -11.65 3.40 0.75
C SER A 101 -12.76 2.98 -0.20
N SER A 102 -14.00 3.19 0.22
CA SER A 102 -15.16 2.99 -0.67
C SER A 102 -15.10 3.94 -1.88
N GLU A 103 -15.88 3.63 -2.89
CA GLU A 103 -16.00 4.44 -4.12
C GLU A 103 -16.65 5.79 -3.84
N ILE A 104 -16.39 6.76 -4.74
CA ILE A 104 -17.06 8.05 -4.71
C ILE A 104 -18.57 7.85 -4.80
N GLY A 105 -19.32 8.60 -3.97
CA GLY A 105 -20.78 8.48 -3.90
C GLY A 105 -21.26 7.56 -2.78
N THR A 106 -20.38 6.80 -2.15
CA THR A 106 -20.71 6.09 -0.91
C THR A 106 -21.07 7.11 0.19
N PRO A 107 -22.14 6.89 0.98
CA PRO A 107 -22.49 7.75 2.10
C PRO A 107 -21.33 7.89 3.09
N PHE A 108 -20.92 9.13 3.41
CA PHE A 108 -19.75 9.39 4.25
C PHE A 108 -19.80 8.69 5.62
N ASN A 109 -20.98 8.69 6.26
CA ASN A 109 -21.16 7.99 7.54
C ASN A 109 -21.03 6.46 7.40
N GLY A 110 -21.47 5.90 6.28
CA GLY A 110 -21.30 4.46 6.01
C GLY A 110 -19.82 4.08 5.90
N GLU A 111 -19.01 4.90 5.22
CA GLU A 111 -17.56 4.69 5.15
C GLU A 111 -16.89 4.84 6.52
N ILE A 112 -17.30 5.83 7.32
CA ILE A 112 -16.80 5.97 8.70
C ILE A 112 -17.08 4.71 9.53
N GLU A 113 -18.29 4.17 9.46
CA GLU A 113 -18.65 2.95 10.20
C GLU A 113 -17.83 1.74 9.73
N ARG A 114 -17.68 1.57 8.41
CA ARG A 114 -16.85 0.52 7.81
C ARG A 114 -15.39 0.62 8.29
N LEU A 115 -14.79 1.78 8.17
CA LEU A 115 -13.40 2.02 8.58
C LEU A 115 -13.21 1.88 10.09
N ARG A 116 -14.16 2.33 10.92
CA ARG A 116 -14.11 2.10 12.38
C ARG A 116 -14.08 0.63 12.73
N ARG A 117 -14.87 -0.19 12.04
CA ARG A 117 -14.87 -1.62 12.27
C ARG A 117 -13.54 -2.26 11.88
N LEU A 118 -12.98 -1.90 10.72
CA LEU A 118 -11.65 -2.37 10.31
C LEU A 118 -10.56 -1.94 11.31
N VAL A 119 -10.57 -0.67 11.74
CA VAL A 119 -9.60 -0.15 12.71
C VAL A 119 -9.74 -0.84 14.06
N ALA A 120 -10.96 -1.13 14.52
CA ALA A 120 -11.16 -1.85 15.78
C ALA A 120 -10.55 -3.26 15.73
N ILE A 121 -10.77 -4.01 14.62
CA ILE A 121 -10.16 -5.33 14.39
C ILE A 121 -8.63 -5.22 14.37
N GLY A 122 -8.09 -4.31 13.54
CA GLY A 122 -6.64 -4.12 13.43
C GLY A 122 -5.99 -3.76 14.76
N THR A 123 -6.54 -2.79 15.48
CA THR A 123 -6.02 -2.34 16.78
C THR A 123 -6.02 -3.47 17.80
N GLY A 124 -7.06 -4.30 17.85
CA GLY A 124 -7.14 -5.47 18.71
C GLY A 124 -6.03 -6.50 18.47
N LEU A 125 -5.43 -6.48 17.29
CA LEU A 125 -4.35 -7.39 16.89
C LEU A 125 -2.97 -6.69 16.78
N GLY A 126 -2.89 -5.39 17.13
CA GLY A 126 -1.66 -4.60 17.05
C GLY A 126 -1.30 -4.13 15.64
N VAL A 127 -2.29 -4.06 14.75
CA VAL A 127 -2.12 -3.66 13.34
C VAL A 127 -2.76 -2.30 13.11
N VAL A 128 -2.05 -1.39 12.45
CA VAL A 128 -2.54 -0.09 12.01
C VAL A 128 -3.18 -0.25 10.63
N VAL A 129 -4.45 0.13 10.52
CA VAL A 129 -5.17 0.17 9.25
C VAL A 129 -4.85 1.47 8.53
N ALA A 130 -4.37 1.40 7.30
CA ALA A 130 -3.95 2.52 6.48
C ALA A 130 -4.80 2.58 5.20
N VAL A 131 -5.68 3.58 5.12
CA VAL A 131 -6.49 3.77 3.92
C VAL A 131 -5.63 4.36 2.79
N LYS A 132 -5.67 3.74 1.60
CA LYS A 132 -4.90 4.18 0.44
C LYS A 132 -5.57 5.37 -0.24
N THR A 133 -4.77 6.39 -0.60
CA THR A 133 -5.23 7.47 -1.48
C THR A 133 -5.36 6.94 -2.90
N ALA A 134 -6.55 7.10 -3.52
CA ALA A 134 -6.81 6.59 -4.85
C ALA A 134 -7.85 7.42 -5.60
N ALA A 135 -7.60 7.67 -6.89
CA ALA A 135 -8.58 8.29 -7.80
C ALA A 135 -9.83 7.42 -7.93
N GLY A 136 -11.00 8.02 -8.03
CA GLY A 136 -12.29 7.30 -8.08
C GLY A 136 -12.77 6.80 -6.71
N ARG A 137 -11.99 6.97 -5.67
CA ARG A 137 -12.30 6.59 -4.29
C ARG A 137 -12.56 7.83 -3.42
N MET A 138 -13.15 7.63 -2.25
CA MET A 138 -13.39 8.75 -1.31
C MET A 138 -12.08 9.43 -0.85
N THR A 139 -10.97 8.71 -0.94
CA THR A 139 -9.63 9.20 -0.60
C THR A 139 -8.88 9.89 -1.76
N GLN A 140 -9.55 10.16 -2.89
CA GLN A 140 -8.94 10.94 -3.98
C GLN A 140 -8.67 12.39 -3.60
N ASP A 141 -9.42 12.93 -2.63
CA ASP A 141 -9.28 14.28 -2.09
C ASP A 141 -8.66 14.26 -0.70
N ALA A 142 -7.64 15.09 -0.49
CA ALA A 142 -6.90 15.13 0.77
C ALA A 142 -7.73 15.61 1.95
N GLU A 143 -8.65 16.58 1.75
CA GLU A 143 -9.51 17.10 2.84
C GLU A 143 -10.55 16.05 3.25
N THR A 144 -11.14 15.35 2.30
CA THR A 144 -12.03 14.21 2.57
C THR A 144 -11.28 13.12 3.32
N THR A 145 -10.07 12.77 2.89
CA THR A 145 -9.20 11.79 3.57
C THR A 145 -8.86 12.23 5.00
N ALA A 146 -8.48 13.49 5.19
CA ALA A 146 -8.22 14.05 6.52
C ALA A 146 -9.48 14.03 7.40
N SER A 147 -10.67 14.26 6.81
CA SER A 147 -11.94 14.17 7.52
C SER A 147 -12.25 12.72 7.96
N LEU A 148 -12.01 11.72 7.12
CA LEU A 148 -12.11 10.31 7.51
C LEU A 148 -11.20 10.00 8.70
N CYS A 149 -9.92 10.42 8.65
CA CYS A 149 -8.97 10.20 9.74
C CYS A 149 -9.39 10.90 11.05
N ARG A 150 -9.98 12.11 10.98
CA ARG A 150 -10.51 12.80 12.16
C ARG A 150 -11.69 12.08 12.80
N ASN A 151 -12.55 11.45 11.98
CA ASN A 151 -13.76 10.76 12.44
C ASN A 151 -13.51 9.28 12.80
N VAL A 152 -12.36 8.72 12.41
CA VAL A 152 -11.95 7.34 12.69
C VAL A 152 -10.62 7.35 13.42
N PRO A 153 -10.59 7.52 14.75
CA PRO A 153 -9.36 7.49 15.54
C PRO A 153 -8.59 6.20 15.33
N GLY A 154 -7.27 6.30 15.08
CA GLY A 154 -6.40 5.16 14.80
C GLY A 154 -6.29 4.81 13.31
N LEU A 155 -7.07 5.43 12.43
CA LEU A 155 -6.91 5.28 10.99
C LEU A 155 -5.65 6.01 10.51
N GLY A 156 -4.77 5.29 9.81
CA GLY A 156 -3.64 5.84 9.08
C GLY A 156 -3.95 6.04 7.59
N VAL A 157 -2.98 6.60 6.89
CA VAL A 157 -3.04 6.82 5.44
C VAL A 157 -1.85 6.14 4.76
N THR A 158 -2.14 5.42 3.68
CA THR A 158 -1.15 5.04 2.67
C THR A 158 -1.18 6.10 1.57
N LEU A 159 -0.15 6.95 1.55
CA LEU A 159 -0.06 8.03 0.57
C LEU A 159 0.52 7.51 -0.75
N ASP A 160 -0.23 7.64 -1.83
CA ASP A 160 0.26 7.50 -3.20
C ASP A 160 0.16 8.86 -3.90
N PRO A 161 1.28 9.60 -4.07
CA PRO A 161 1.27 10.93 -4.67
C PRO A 161 0.84 10.94 -6.13
N SER A 162 0.89 9.81 -6.84
CA SER A 162 0.47 9.72 -8.24
C SER A 162 -1.00 10.11 -8.43
N HIS A 163 -1.86 9.81 -7.47
CA HIS A 163 -3.29 10.17 -7.51
C HIS A 163 -3.57 11.66 -7.32
N PHE A 164 -2.60 12.42 -6.80
CA PHE A 164 -2.69 13.89 -6.68
C PHE A 164 -2.04 14.63 -7.85
N LEU A 165 -1.28 13.91 -8.69
CA LEU A 165 -0.65 14.45 -9.89
C LEU A 165 -1.47 14.16 -11.14
N HIS A 166 -1.90 12.91 -11.31
CA HIS A 166 -2.64 12.45 -12.48
C HIS A 166 -4.05 13.06 -12.53
N GLY A 167 -4.47 13.50 -13.73
CA GLY A 167 -5.77 14.12 -13.93
C GLY A 167 -5.87 15.58 -13.50
N HIS A 168 -4.82 16.17 -12.92
CA HIS A 168 -4.80 17.54 -12.43
C HIS A 168 -3.90 18.43 -13.28
N LYS A 169 -4.41 19.61 -13.73
CA LYS A 169 -3.57 20.63 -14.40
C LYS A 169 -2.49 21.20 -13.49
N LYS A 170 -2.76 21.24 -12.18
CA LYS A 170 -1.81 21.56 -11.12
C LYS A 170 -1.89 20.45 -10.08
N PRO A 171 -0.74 19.98 -9.54
CA PRO A 171 -0.74 18.98 -8.47
C PRO A 171 -1.67 19.39 -7.34
N ALA A 172 -2.55 18.49 -6.92
CA ALA A 172 -3.34 18.71 -5.72
C ALA A 172 -2.44 18.56 -4.48
N SER A 173 -2.72 19.33 -3.42
CA SER A 173 -1.94 19.25 -2.19
C SER A 173 -2.39 18.05 -1.35
N TRP A 174 -1.42 17.33 -0.77
CA TRP A 174 -1.64 16.28 0.22
C TRP A 174 -1.18 16.67 1.64
N GLU A 175 -0.89 17.94 1.87
CA GLU A 175 -0.31 18.41 3.16
C GLU A 175 -1.22 18.12 4.36
N SER A 176 -2.54 18.24 4.21
CA SER A 176 -3.49 18.00 5.29
C SER A 176 -3.51 16.57 5.83
N ILE A 177 -3.02 15.59 5.04
CA ILE A 177 -2.99 14.18 5.42
C ILE A 177 -1.61 13.69 5.88
N LEU A 178 -0.53 14.48 5.72
CA LEU A 178 0.84 14.04 6.04
C LEU A 178 0.99 13.50 7.46
N LYS A 179 0.33 14.09 8.43
CA LYS A 179 0.40 13.65 9.84
C LYS A 179 -0.26 12.28 10.10
N TYR A 180 -1.08 11.80 9.18
CA TYR A 180 -1.73 10.50 9.27
C TYR A 180 -1.01 9.43 8.45
N VAL A 181 0.01 9.81 7.66
CA VAL A 181 0.74 8.87 6.79
C VAL A 181 1.50 7.86 7.63
N CYS A 182 1.23 6.59 7.41
CA CYS A 182 1.92 5.46 8.02
C CYS A 182 2.48 4.45 7.00
N HIS A 183 2.19 4.65 5.72
CA HIS A 183 2.76 3.93 4.60
C HIS A 183 2.78 4.80 3.34
N VAL A 184 3.61 4.48 2.36
CA VAL A 184 3.74 5.27 1.12
C VAL A 184 3.89 4.33 -0.06
N HIS A 185 3.05 4.51 -1.09
CA HIS A 185 3.17 3.86 -2.40
C HIS A 185 3.78 4.82 -3.41
N LEU A 186 4.73 4.34 -4.19
CA LEU A 186 5.48 5.17 -5.14
C LEU A 186 5.56 4.52 -6.52
N ARG A 187 5.23 5.31 -7.50
CA ARG A 187 5.43 5.11 -8.94
C ARG A 187 5.77 6.45 -9.58
N ASP A 188 6.30 6.47 -10.77
CA ASP A 188 6.48 7.73 -11.48
C ASP A 188 5.27 8.03 -12.37
N THR A 189 4.84 9.30 -12.42
CA THR A 189 3.52 9.71 -12.90
C THR A 189 3.62 11.05 -13.61
N LYS A 190 2.80 11.23 -14.65
CA LYS A 190 2.55 12.52 -15.29
C LYS A 190 1.09 12.94 -15.13
N PRO A 191 0.75 14.23 -15.34
CA PRO A 191 -0.64 14.68 -15.27
C PRO A 191 -1.58 13.97 -16.25
N ASP A 192 -1.08 13.55 -17.38
CA ASP A 192 -1.82 12.89 -18.48
C ASP A 192 -1.63 11.37 -18.54
N VAL A 193 -0.63 10.82 -17.83
CA VAL A 193 -0.33 9.38 -17.81
C VAL A 193 -0.09 8.92 -16.37
N PHE A 194 -0.94 8.00 -15.88
CA PHE A 194 -0.93 7.57 -14.49
C PHE A 194 0.37 6.92 -14.04
N GLN A 195 1.00 6.13 -14.89
CA GLN A 195 2.31 5.56 -14.61
C GLN A 195 3.21 5.68 -15.86
N VAL A 196 4.42 6.15 -15.66
CA VAL A 196 5.47 6.24 -16.69
C VAL A 196 6.74 5.54 -16.19
N ARG A 197 7.72 5.39 -17.09
CA ARG A 197 9.04 4.86 -16.74
C ARG A 197 9.71 5.77 -15.71
N ILE A 198 10.48 5.18 -14.79
CA ILE A 198 11.17 5.90 -13.74
C ILE A 198 12.11 6.97 -14.31
N GLY A 199 11.98 8.19 -13.79
CA GLY A 199 12.71 9.38 -14.23
C GLY A 199 12.05 10.13 -15.39
N GLN A 200 10.90 9.69 -15.89
CA GLN A 200 10.15 10.38 -16.93
C GLN A 200 8.91 11.13 -16.41
N GLY A 201 8.60 11.00 -15.14
CA GLY A 201 7.44 11.61 -14.52
C GLY A 201 7.72 12.93 -13.81
N ASN A 202 6.74 13.36 -13.03
CA ASN A 202 6.73 14.62 -12.30
C ASN A 202 6.72 14.43 -10.78
N VAL A 203 6.96 13.20 -10.28
CA VAL A 203 7.02 12.96 -8.83
C VAL A 203 8.33 13.52 -8.27
N GLU A 204 8.21 14.51 -7.40
CA GLU A 204 9.36 15.15 -6.72
C GLU A 204 9.74 14.34 -5.47
N TYR A 205 10.41 13.17 -5.64
CA TYR A 205 10.73 12.24 -4.55
C TYR A 205 11.49 12.88 -3.39
N GLY A 206 12.50 13.71 -3.66
CA GLY A 206 13.26 14.41 -2.62
C GLY A 206 12.38 15.37 -1.80
N ARG A 207 11.45 16.10 -2.44
CA ARG A 207 10.49 16.96 -1.75
C ARG A 207 9.54 16.15 -0.89
N LEU A 208 9.00 15.04 -1.41
CA LEU A 208 8.12 14.15 -0.65
C LEU A 208 8.82 13.60 0.60
N VAL A 209 10.05 13.07 0.44
CA VAL A 209 10.86 12.55 1.56
C VAL A 209 11.11 13.64 2.61
N ALA A 210 11.43 14.87 2.18
CA ALA A 210 11.59 16.00 3.10
C ALA A 210 10.28 16.36 3.84
N GLN A 211 9.14 16.34 3.16
CA GLN A 211 7.82 16.57 3.79
C GLN A 211 7.48 15.49 4.82
N LEU A 212 7.68 14.23 4.48
CA LEU A 212 7.48 13.08 5.37
C LEU A 212 8.42 13.15 6.60
N GLY A 213 9.68 13.55 6.39
CA GLY A 213 10.64 13.75 7.48
C GLY A 213 10.20 14.82 8.49
N ARG A 214 9.59 15.92 8.02
CA ARG A 214 9.07 17.00 8.90
C ARG A 214 7.95 16.55 9.83
N VAL A 215 7.14 15.57 9.43
CA VAL A 215 6.09 14.98 10.28
C VAL A 215 6.56 13.75 11.06
N GLY A 216 7.86 13.46 11.03
CA GLY A 216 8.45 12.36 11.79
C GLY A 216 8.22 10.97 11.20
N TYR A 217 7.85 10.87 9.92
CA TYR A 217 7.70 9.58 9.25
C TYR A 217 9.03 8.84 9.15
N LYS A 218 9.08 7.58 9.57
CA LYS A 218 10.30 6.75 9.59
C LYS A 218 10.10 5.35 9.01
N ARG A 219 8.96 5.13 8.33
CA ARG A 219 8.56 3.81 7.82
C ARG A 219 8.97 3.61 6.36
N ALA A 220 8.35 2.65 5.69
CA ALA A 220 8.67 2.22 4.35
C ALA A 220 8.25 3.21 3.25
N LEU A 221 9.10 3.38 2.25
CA LEU A 221 8.77 3.93 0.93
C LEU A 221 8.63 2.75 -0.02
N CYS A 222 7.41 2.41 -0.42
CA CYS A 222 7.11 1.20 -1.17
C CYS A 222 7.09 1.49 -2.67
N ALA A 223 7.98 0.85 -3.43
CA ALA A 223 7.85 0.78 -4.87
C ALA A 223 6.61 -0.05 -5.20
N HIS A 224 5.56 0.61 -5.71
CA HIS A 224 4.26 0.05 -6.03
C HIS A 224 3.91 0.39 -7.46
N MET A 225 4.45 -0.38 -8.40
CA MET A 225 4.42 -0.08 -9.81
C MET A 225 4.14 -1.35 -10.65
N PRO A 226 2.87 -1.59 -11.00
CA PRO A 226 2.52 -2.67 -11.92
C PRO A 226 3.32 -2.59 -13.23
N PRO A 227 3.54 -3.71 -13.92
CA PRO A 227 4.28 -3.73 -15.18
C PRO A 227 3.64 -2.82 -16.24
N LEU A 228 4.47 -2.08 -16.97
CA LEU A 228 4.04 -1.34 -18.16
C LEU A 228 4.24 -2.20 -19.40
N PRO A 229 3.35 -2.12 -20.40
CA PRO A 229 3.54 -2.79 -21.68
C PRO A 229 4.89 -2.43 -22.32
N ASP A 230 5.58 -3.40 -22.87
CA ASP A 230 6.86 -3.26 -23.58
C ASP A 230 7.99 -2.60 -22.78
N VAL A 231 7.92 -2.67 -21.44
CA VAL A 231 8.92 -2.13 -20.52
C VAL A 231 9.53 -3.25 -19.69
N ASP A 232 10.85 -3.27 -19.58
CA ASP A 232 11.56 -4.19 -18.70
C ASP A 232 11.29 -3.83 -17.21
N GLN A 233 10.39 -4.57 -16.58
CA GLN A 233 9.97 -4.37 -15.19
C GLN A 233 11.15 -4.51 -14.22
N ILE A 234 12.07 -5.43 -14.47
CA ILE A 234 13.25 -5.66 -13.64
C ILE A 234 14.14 -4.41 -13.63
N ALA A 235 14.40 -3.84 -14.82
CA ALA A 235 15.20 -2.62 -14.96
C ALA A 235 14.52 -1.42 -14.28
N GLU A 236 13.19 -1.29 -14.41
CA GLU A 236 12.46 -0.17 -13.79
C GLU A 236 12.43 -0.30 -12.25
N LEU A 237 12.23 -1.49 -11.70
CA LEU A 237 12.29 -1.72 -10.24
C LEU A 237 13.68 -1.44 -9.67
N ARG A 238 14.75 -1.84 -10.38
CA ARG A 238 16.12 -1.52 -9.98
C ARG A 238 16.36 -0.01 -9.96
N LYS A 239 15.89 0.72 -10.99
CA LYS A 239 15.98 2.19 -11.04
C LYS A 239 15.21 2.82 -9.87
N MET A 240 13.99 2.35 -9.59
CA MET A 240 13.17 2.86 -8.51
C MET A 240 13.84 2.67 -7.15
N ARG A 241 14.40 1.47 -6.89
CA ARG A 241 15.14 1.21 -5.65
C ARG A 241 16.31 2.19 -5.49
N LEU A 242 17.17 2.28 -6.50
CA LEU A 242 18.36 3.17 -6.45
C LEU A 242 17.95 4.64 -6.31
N LEU A 243 16.90 5.08 -6.99
CA LEU A 243 16.37 6.44 -6.87
C LEU A 243 15.90 6.72 -5.43
N LEU A 244 15.11 5.83 -4.85
CA LEU A 244 14.61 6.01 -3.48
C LEU A 244 15.74 5.97 -2.45
N GLU A 245 16.72 5.08 -2.60
CA GLU A 245 17.90 5.02 -1.73
C GLU A 245 18.73 6.31 -1.81
N SER A 246 18.80 6.94 -2.99
CA SER A 246 19.57 8.18 -3.18
C SER A 246 18.96 9.41 -2.52
N VAL A 247 17.68 9.39 -2.15
CA VAL A 247 16.97 10.51 -1.53
C VAL A 247 16.69 10.30 -0.02
N LEU A 248 17.14 9.18 0.55
CA LEU A 248 17.04 8.85 1.98
C LEU A 248 18.26 9.33 2.77
#